data_08c1b5bee4d5b94238cc4206abaa9436
#
_entry.id   08c1b5bee4d5b94238cc4206abaa9436
#
_cell.length_a   1.000
_cell.length_b   1.000
_cell.length_c   1.000
_cell.angle_alpha   90.00
_cell.angle_beta   90.00
_cell.angle_gamma   90.00
#
_symmetry.space_group_name_H-M   'P 1'
#
loop_
_entity.id
_entity.type
_entity.pdbx_description
1 polymer ?
#
loop_
_entity_poly.entity_id
_entity_poly.type
_entity_poly.pdbx_seq_one_letter_code
_entity_poly.pdbx_strand_id
1 'polypeptide(L)'
;MTTLSESRDFESALDLSRRLGLPFSNLALLTRALTHRSYVNENPDSLEDNERLEFLGDAVLDFVVGAWVYNHFPEMPEGELTKIRSAIVRNDQLAMFARHLNLGGALRLGRGEFASGGRERDGLLGSLFEALIGALYLDAGLGAVEKFVYPLLDESQEFILDEIHDPKSRLQEWAQSEKLGTPQYVTIGSSGPDHAKVFEVEVRIQGLTYGRGHGSSKQVAAQIAAQTALESLGISYK
;
A
#
# COMPACT_ATOMS: atom_id res chain seq x y z
N MET A 1 -39.36 5.89 -26.83
CA MET A 1 -37.91 5.63 -26.81
C MET A 1 -37.48 5.59 -25.36
N THR A 2 -37.44 4.38 -24.81
CA THR A 2 -37.05 4.15 -23.40
C THR A 2 -35.54 4.21 -23.35
N THR A 3 -34.99 5.26 -22.78
CA THR A 3 -33.56 5.35 -22.48
C THR A 3 -33.27 4.28 -21.43
N LEU A 4 -32.55 3.23 -21.83
CA LEU A 4 -31.91 2.32 -20.92
C LEU A 4 -30.93 3.16 -20.06
N SER A 5 -31.34 3.49 -18.86
CA SER A 5 -30.46 3.89 -17.78
C SER A 5 -29.53 2.68 -17.59
N GLU A 6 -28.29 2.76 -18.07
CA GLU A 6 -27.24 1.87 -17.57
C GLU A 6 -27.19 2.11 -16.07
N SER A 7 -27.80 1.23 -15.31
CA SER A 7 -27.71 1.21 -13.86
C SER A 7 -26.23 1.01 -13.56
N ARG A 8 -25.61 2.04 -12.97
CA ARG A 8 -24.27 1.96 -12.42
C ARG A 8 -24.41 1.10 -11.17
N ASP A 9 -24.35 -0.23 -11.37
CA ASP A 9 -24.41 -1.16 -10.26
C ASP A 9 -23.14 -0.99 -9.42
N PHE A 10 -23.27 -0.32 -8.29
CA PHE A 10 -22.32 -0.33 -7.20
C PHE A 10 -22.96 -1.03 -6.01
N GLU A 11 -22.12 -1.73 -5.24
CA GLU A 11 -22.55 -2.38 -4.01
C GLU A 11 -23.10 -1.32 -3.04
N SER A 12 -24.24 -1.58 -2.42
CA SER A 12 -24.83 -0.64 -1.47
C SER A 12 -24.00 -0.57 -0.18
N ALA A 13 -24.04 0.56 0.53
CA ALA A 13 -23.39 0.71 1.83
C ALA A 13 -23.86 -0.35 2.83
N LEU A 14 -25.12 -0.75 2.80
CA LEU A 14 -25.67 -1.79 3.67
C LEU A 14 -25.08 -3.17 3.34
N ASP A 15 -24.98 -3.52 2.05
CA ASP A 15 -24.46 -4.81 1.61
C ASP A 15 -22.95 -4.89 1.92
N LEU A 16 -22.20 -3.82 1.66
CA LEU A 16 -20.78 -3.71 2.02
C LEU A 16 -20.59 -3.88 3.54
N SER A 17 -21.36 -3.16 4.37
CA SER A 17 -21.27 -3.25 5.83
C SER A 17 -21.51 -4.68 6.31
N ARG A 18 -22.51 -5.37 5.76
CA ARG A 18 -22.81 -6.77 6.09
C ARG A 18 -21.70 -7.72 5.63
N ARG A 19 -21.21 -7.55 4.41
CA ARG A 19 -20.16 -8.40 3.82
C ARG A 19 -18.86 -8.33 4.61
N LEU A 20 -18.49 -7.13 5.06
CA LEU A 20 -17.27 -6.90 5.84
C LEU A 20 -17.48 -7.05 7.37
N GLY A 21 -18.69 -7.31 7.83
CA GLY A 21 -19.00 -7.41 9.26
C GLY A 21 -18.77 -6.10 10.04
N LEU A 22 -18.90 -4.94 9.36
CA LEU A 22 -18.66 -3.64 9.97
C LEU A 22 -19.87 -3.19 10.81
N PRO A 23 -19.65 -2.67 12.03
CA PRO A 23 -20.73 -2.35 12.97
C PRO A 23 -21.34 -0.96 12.73
N PHE A 24 -21.62 -0.60 11.46
CA PHE A 24 -22.22 0.70 11.16
C PHE A 24 -23.66 0.82 11.67
N SER A 25 -23.89 1.79 12.52
CA SER A 25 -25.21 2.25 12.91
C SER A 25 -25.72 3.38 12.02
N ASN A 26 -24.84 4.22 11.51
CA ASN A 26 -25.12 5.32 10.60
C ASN A 26 -24.62 5.02 9.18
N LEU A 27 -25.45 4.40 8.37
CA LEU A 27 -25.12 4.09 6.97
C LEU A 27 -24.91 5.34 6.09
N ALA A 28 -25.34 6.54 6.52
CA ALA A 28 -25.07 7.76 5.79
C ALA A 28 -23.59 8.13 5.83
N LEU A 29 -22.89 7.87 6.96
CA LEU A 29 -21.44 8.03 7.06
C LEU A 29 -20.71 7.09 6.10
N LEU A 30 -21.10 5.81 6.08
CA LEU A 30 -20.51 4.84 5.15
C LEU A 30 -20.80 5.24 3.70
N THR A 31 -22.03 5.63 3.38
CA THR A 31 -22.38 6.11 2.03
C THR A 31 -21.51 7.29 1.61
N ARG A 32 -21.26 8.23 2.51
CA ARG A 32 -20.37 9.37 2.28
C ARG A 32 -18.94 8.90 2.04
N ALA A 33 -18.39 7.98 2.84
CA ALA A 33 -17.06 7.41 2.62
C ALA A 33 -16.90 6.78 1.23
N LEU A 34 -17.96 6.16 0.72
CA LEU A 34 -18.02 5.54 -0.61
C LEU A 34 -18.28 6.54 -1.75
N THR A 35 -18.39 7.84 -1.51
CA THR A 35 -18.79 8.82 -2.51
C THR A 35 -17.62 9.75 -2.85
N HIS A 36 -17.06 9.57 -4.04
CA HIS A 36 -16.02 10.45 -4.58
C HIS A 36 -16.62 11.77 -5.08
N ARG A 37 -15.85 12.85 -5.01
CA ARG A 37 -16.28 14.19 -5.45
C ARG A 37 -16.79 14.24 -6.89
N SER A 38 -16.27 13.40 -7.80
CA SER A 38 -16.77 13.35 -9.18
C SER A 38 -18.23 12.90 -9.26
N TYR A 39 -18.68 12.06 -8.33
CA TYR A 39 -20.08 11.65 -8.23
C TYR A 39 -20.96 12.80 -7.76
N VAL A 40 -20.53 13.54 -6.74
CA VAL A 40 -21.25 14.71 -6.21
C VAL A 40 -21.43 15.79 -7.29
N ASN A 41 -20.39 16.05 -8.09
CA ASN A 41 -20.44 17.02 -9.19
C ASN A 41 -21.52 16.69 -10.25
N GLU A 42 -21.83 15.40 -10.45
CA GLU A 42 -22.86 14.96 -11.40
C GLU A 42 -24.24 14.71 -10.75
N ASN A 43 -24.30 14.69 -9.42
CA ASN A 43 -25.50 14.39 -8.64
C ASN A 43 -25.67 15.43 -7.51
N PRO A 44 -26.22 16.62 -7.81
CA PRO A 44 -26.29 17.71 -6.85
C PRO A 44 -27.10 17.43 -5.57
N ASP A 45 -27.98 16.41 -5.63
CA ASP A 45 -28.73 15.92 -4.46
C ASP A 45 -27.89 15.03 -3.54
N SER A 46 -26.67 14.66 -3.95
CA SER A 46 -25.73 13.94 -3.10
C SER A 46 -25.19 14.86 -2.02
N LEU A 47 -25.17 14.37 -0.77
CA LEU A 47 -24.90 15.21 0.39
C LEU A 47 -23.47 15.75 0.41
N GLU A 48 -22.46 14.89 0.46
CA GLU A 48 -21.04 15.29 0.56
C GLU A 48 -20.15 14.18 -0.02
N ASP A 49 -18.95 14.56 -0.41
CA ASP A 49 -17.90 13.62 -0.79
C ASP A 49 -17.13 13.05 0.41
N ASN A 50 -16.15 12.21 0.12
CA ASN A 50 -15.36 11.51 1.11
C ASN A 50 -14.08 12.25 1.56
N GLU A 51 -13.68 13.36 0.96
CA GLU A 51 -12.40 14.03 1.22
C GLU A 51 -12.16 14.35 2.71
N ARG A 52 -13.19 14.80 3.43
CA ARG A 52 -13.05 15.09 4.87
C ARG A 52 -12.96 13.82 5.73
N LEU A 53 -13.55 12.72 5.28
CA LEU A 53 -13.43 11.42 5.96
C LEU A 53 -12.08 10.79 5.69
N GLU A 54 -11.55 10.94 4.47
CA GLU A 54 -10.18 10.58 4.08
C GLU A 54 -9.17 11.28 4.99
N PHE A 55 -9.23 12.61 5.11
CA PHE A 55 -8.35 13.38 6.00
C PHE A 55 -8.38 12.88 7.46
N LEU A 56 -9.57 12.58 7.99
CA LEU A 56 -9.67 12.04 9.36
C LEU A 56 -9.16 10.61 9.44
N GLY A 57 -9.48 9.80 8.43
CA GLY A 57 -9.09 8.39 8.36
C GLY A 57 -7.58 8.20 8.27
N ASP A 58 -6.87 9.02 7.50
CA ASP A 58 -5.41 9.06 7.45
C ASP A 58 -4.82 9.22 8.86
N ALA A 59 -5.24 10.22 9.61
CA ALA A 59 -4.76 10.46 10.98
C ALA A 59 -5.07 9.30 11.95
N VAL A 60 -6.28 8.72 11.87
CA VAL A 60 -6.69 7.59 12.70
C VAL A 60 -5.89 6.34 12.34
N LEU A 61 -5.69 6.10 11.05
CA LEU A 61 -4.96 4.95 10.55
C LEU A 61 -3.47 5.03 10.95
N ASP A 62 -2.84 6.20 10.81
CA ASP A 62 -1.45 6.42 11.23
C ASP A 62 -1.26 6.12 12.73
N PHE A 63 -2.22 6.53 13.58
CA PHE A 63 -2.21 6.21 14.99
C PHE A 63 -2.39 4.69 15.25
N VAL A 64 -3.38 4.05 14.64
CA VAL A 64 -3.69 2.62 14.83
C VAL A 64 -2.55 1.73 14.36
N VAL A 65 -1.98 2.03 13.19
CA VAL A 65 -0.81 1.32 12.67
C VAL A 65 0.41 1.54 13.56
N GLY A 66 0.64 2.78 14.04
CA GLY A 66 1.72 3.07 14.97
C GLY A 66 1.62 2.26 16.27
N ALA A 67 0.42 2.16 16.84
CA ALA A 67 0.17 1.36 18.04
C ALA A 67 0.38 -0.14 17.77
N TRP A 68 -0.08 -0.65 16.63
CA TRP A 68 0.12 -2.03 16.22
C TRP A 68 1.61 -2.35 16.06
N VAL A 69 2.36 -1.52 15.30
CA VAL A 69 3.81 -1.68 15.07
C VAL A 69 4.58 -1.67 16.38
N TYR A 70 4.29 -0.73 17.29
CA TYR A 70 4.93 -0.65 18.60
C TYR A 70 4.75 -1.93 19.43
N ASN A 71 3.57 -2.52 19.42
CA ASN A 71 3.27 -3.71 20.19
C ASN A 71 3.82 -5.01 19.55
N HIS A 72 3.86 -5.08 18.21
CA HIS A 72 4.29 -6.28 17.50
C HIS A 72 5.83 -6.41 17.38
N PHE A 73 6.55 -5.29 17.45
CA PHE A 73 8.00 -5.25 17.31
C PHE A 73 8.70 -4.58 18.50
N PRO A 74 8.58 -5.15 19.72
CA PRO A 74 9.06 -4.49 20.94
C PRO A 74 10.58 -4.30 20.99
N GLU A 75 11.34 -5.08 20.23
CA GLU A 75 12.81 -5.03 20.19
C GLU A 75 13.35 -4.11 19.08
N MET A 76 12.46 -3.58 18.20
CA MET A 76 12.89 -2.75 17.08
C MET A 76 13.12 -1.29 17.51
N PRO A 77 14.19 -0.65 17.04
CA PRO A 77 14.42 0.76 17.29
C PRO A 77 13.42 1.65 16.56
N GLU A 78 13.21 2.88 17.07
CA GLU A 78 12.26 3.86 16.52
C GLU A 78 12.34 4.04 15.00
N GLY A 79 13.56 4.07 14.45
CA GLY A 79 13.77 4.24 13.01
C GLY A 79 13.16 3.12 12.17
N GLU A 80 13.27 1.86 12.62
CA GLU A 80 12.67 0.71 11.95
C GLU A 80 11.15 0.70 12.13
N LEU A 81 10.65 1.01 13.33
CA LEU A 81 9.20 1.15 13.56
C LEU A 81 8.59 2.23 12.65
N THR A 82 9.29 3.35 12.45
CA THR A 82 8.86 4.43 11.55
C THR A 82 8.81 3.98 10.09
N LYS A 83 9.78 3.18 9.64
CA LYS A 83 9.80 2.61 8.27
C LYS A 83 8.62 1.67 8.06
N ILE A 84 8.38 0.74 9.01
CA ILE A 84 7.26 -0.21 8.96
C ILE A 84 5.93 0.56 8.87
N ARG A 85 5.70 1.50 9.79
CA ARG A 85 4.50 2.33 9.77
C ARG A 85 4.32 3.02 8.41
N SER A 86 5.37 3.71 7.93
CA SER A 86 5.31 4.45 6.66
C SER A 86 5.05 3.55 5.45
N ALA A 87 5.55 2.31 5.44
CA ALA A 87 5.29 1.35 4.39
C ALA A 87 3.82 0.89 4.39
N ILE A 88 3.24 0.67 5.58
CA ILE A 88 1.85 0.24 5.75
C ILE A 88 0.86 1.32 5.31
N VAL A 89 1.09 2.58 5.71
CA VAL A 89 0.16 3.69 5.40
C VAL A 89 0.38 4.31 4.02
N ARG A 90 1.29 3.79 3.25
CA ARG A 90 1.54 4.23 1.88
C ARG A 90 0.34 3.93 0.98
N ASN A 91 0.00 4.85 0.10
CA ASN A 91 -1.22 4.78 -0.73
C ASN A 91 -1.38 3.47 -1.52
N ASP A 92 -0.30 2.94 -2.09
CA ASP A 92 -0.31 1.68 -2.84
C ASP A 92 -0.61 0.47 -1.93
N GLN A 93 -0.10 0.45 -0.70
CA GLN A 93 -0.42 -0.57 0.30
C GLN A 93 -1.89 -0.47 0.74
N LEU A 94 -2.40 0.74 0.99
CA LEU A 94 -3.81 0.95 1.31
C LEU A 94 -4.72 0.55 0.15
N ALA A 95 -4.29 0.80 -1.09
CA ALA A 95 -4.99 0.32 -2.29
C ALA A 95 -5.02 -1.21 -2.38
N MET A 96 -3.97 -1.91 -1.95
CA MET A 96 -3.97 -3.38 -1.85
C MET A 96 -5.02 -3.87 -0.84
N PHE A 97 -5.12 -3.25 0.34
CA PHE A 97 -6.18 -3.56 1.30
C PHE A 97 -7.57 -3.30 0.72
N ALA A 98 -7.75 -2.17 0.04
CA ALA A 98 -9.02 -1.85 -0.62
C ALA A 98 -9.41 -2.87 -1.70
N ARG A 99 -8.44 -3.39 -2.47
CA ARG A 99 -8.67 -4.47 -3.46
C ARG A 99 -8.99 -5.79 -2.78
N HIS A 100 -8.22 -6.18 -1.78
CA HIS A 100 -8.46 -7.41 -1.00
C HIS A 100 -9.90 -7.43 -0.46
N LEU A 101 -10.38 -6.28 0.02
CA LEU A 101 -11.73 -6.10 0.52
C LEU A 101 -12.78 -5.81 -0.58
N ASN A 102 -12.38 -5.76 -1.85
CA ASN A 102 -13.23 -5.39 -2.99
C ASN A 102 -14.04 -4.10 -2.77
N LEU A 103 -13.40 -3.06 -2.22
CA LEU A 103 -14.06 -1.78 -1.94
C LEU A 103 -14.43 -1.01 -3.21
N GLY A 104 -13.64 -1.16 -4.28
CA GLY A 104 -13.89 -0.49 -5.57
C GLY A 104 -15.29 -0.77 -6.13
N GLY A 105 -15.87 -1.95 -5.85
CA GLY A 105 -17.23 -2.32 -6.23
C GLY A 105 -18.31 -1.43 -5.60
N ALA A 106 -18.05 -0.86 -4.43
CA ALA A 106 -18.96 0.04 -3.73
C ALA A 106 -18.69 1.54 -4.00
N LEU A 107 -17.57 1.87 -4.67
CA LEU A 107 -17.17 3.26 -4.91
C LEU A 107 -18.09 3.96 -5.92
N ARG A 108 -18.66 5.10 -5.52
CA ARG A 108 -19.52 5.95 -6.32
C ARG A 108 -18.68 6.98 -7.06
N LEU A 109 -18.65 6.87 -8.38
CA LEU A 109 -17.86 7.72 -9.28
C LEU A 109 -18.75 8.46 -10.28
N GLY A 110 -18.36 9.65 -10.70
CA GLY A 110 -18.88 10.30 -11.89
C GLY A 110 -18.57 9.49 -13.16
N ARG A 111 -19.27 9.76 -14.27
CA ARG A 111 -19.17 8.99 -15.53
C ARG A 111 -17.76 8.98 -16.08
N GLY A 112 -17.10 10.14 -16.08
CA GLY A 112 -15.75 10.28 -16.61
C GLY A 112 -14.75 9.46 -15.81
N GLU A 113 -14.80 9.55 -14.48
CA GLU A 113 -13.92 8.82 -13.58
C GLU A 113 -14.14 7.31 -13.65
N PHE A 114 -15.41 6.89 -13.71
CA PHE A 114 -15.75 5.48 -13.89
C PHE A 114 -15.23 4.93 -15.23
N ALA A 115 -15.46 5.63 -16.34
CA ALA A 115 -15.04 5.21 -17.69
C ALA A 115 -13.51 5.14 -17.83
N SER A 116 -12.77 5.92 -17.04
CA SER A 116 -11.30 5.89 -17.01
C SER A 116 -10.71 4.82 -16.08
N GLY A 117 -11.50 3.90 -15.56
CA GLY A 117 -11.05 2.82 -14.69
C GLY A 117 -10.80 3.25 -13.24
N GLY A 118 -11.49 4.30 -12.77
CA GLY A 118 -11.28 4.86 -11.43
C GLY A 118 -11.45 3.86 -10.29
N ARG A 119 -12.31 2.83 -10.44
CA ARG A 119 -12.51 1.78 -9.43
C ARG A 119 -11.29 0.91 -9.15
N GLU A 120 -10.33 0.86 -10.08
CA GLU A 120 -9.10 0.07 -9.97
C GLU A 120 -7.86 0.94 -9.75
N ARG A 121 -8.02 2.26 -9.72
CA ARG A 121 -6.90 3.19 -9.57
C ARG A 121 -6.43 3.27 -8.12
N ASP A 122 -5.13 3.03 -7.89
CA ASP A 122 -4.53 3.03 -6.56
C ASP A 122 -4.84 4.29 -5.76
N GLY A 123 -4.69 5.47 -6.36
CA GLY A 123 -4.97 6.72 -5.69
C GLY A 123 -6.40 6.79 -5.12
N LEU A 124 -7.41 6.33 -5.86
CA LEU A 124 -8.80 6.36 -5.40
C LEU A 124 -9.10 5.25 -4.40
N LEU A 125 -8.46 4.09 -4.54
CA LEU A 125 -8.65 2.97 -3.62
C LEU A 125 -8.02 3.23 -2.26
N GLY A 126 -6.83 3.85 -2.21
CA GLY A 126 -6.19 4.26 -0.97
C GLY A 126 -7.03 5.29 -0.22
N SER A 127 -7.41 6.39 -0.90
CA SER A 127 -8.30 7.41 -0.32
C SER A 127 -9.65 6.84 0.14
N LEU A 128 -10.20 5.87 -0.59
CA LEU A 128 -11.42 5.16 -0.20
C LEU A 128 -11.23 4.37 1.09
N PHE A 129 -10.09 3.68 1.24
CA PHE A 129 -9.79 2.93 2.46
C PHE A 129 -9.67 3.87 3.66
N GLU A 130 -8.94 4.97 3.53
CA GLU A 130 -8.85 6.00 4.57
C GLU A 130 -10.22 6.59 4.92
N ALA A 131 -11.03 6.94 3.92
CA ALA A 131 -12.38 7.45 4.16
C ALA A 131 -13.28 6.45 4.90
N LEU A 132 -13.17 5.15 4.61
CA LEU A 132 -13.85 4.08 5.33
C LEU A 132 -13.42 4.04 6.80
N ILE A 133 -12.11 4.15 7.08
CA ILE A 133 -11.57 4.21 8.45
C ILE A 133 -12.10 5.45 9.17
N GLY A 134 -12.09 6.61 8.55
CA GLY A 134 -12.65 7.83 9.13
C GLY A 134 -14.13 7.73 9.47
N ALA A 135 -14.92 7.11 8.58
CA ALA A 135 -16.34 6.85 8.83
C ALA A 135 -16.55 5.84 9.96
N LEU A 136 -15.80 4.75 9.99
CA LEU A 136 -15.89 3.72 11.03
C LEU A 136 -15.51 4.30 12.40
N TYR A 137 -14.48 5.13 12.45
CA TYR A 137 -14.08 5.82 13.67
C TYR A 137 -15.18 6.73 14.21
N LEU A 138 -15.82 7.53 13.36
CA LEU A 138 -16.90 8.43 13.78
C LEU A 138 -18.15 7.70 14.26
N ASP A 139 -18.45 6.54 13.68
CA ASP A 139 -19.67 5.79 13.99
C ASP A 139 -19.49 4.82 15.16
N ALA A 140 -18.37 4.12 15.23
CA ALA A 140 -18.16 3.01 16.17
C ALA A 140 -16.91 3.14 17.04
N GLY A 141 -16.11 4.21 16.86
CA GLY A 141 -14.95 4.51 17.67
C GLY A 141 -13.69 3.71 17.33
N LEU A 142 -12.61 3.99 18.06
CA LEU A 142 -11.27 3.47 17.79
C LEU A 142 -11.21 1.92 17.86
N GLY A 143 -11.84 1.32 18.86
CA GLY A 143 -11.81 -0.14 19.01
C GLY A 143 -12.45 -0.91 17.85
N ALA A 144 -13.40 -0.31 17.12
CA ALA A 144 -13.96 -0.90 15.92
C ALA A 144 -12.94 -0.81 14.74
N VAL A 145 -12.20 0.29 14.66
CA VAL A 145 -11.12 0.45 13.67
C VAL A 145 -10.01 -0.57 13.94
N GLU A 146 -9.52 -0.71 15.16
CA GLU A 146 -8.50 -1.69 15.53
C GLU A 146 -8.93 -3.12 15.17
N LYS A 147 -10.15 -3.49 15.52
CA LYS A 147 -10.71 -4.81 15.21
C LYS A 147 -10.79 -5.09 13.70
N PHE A 148 -10.99 -4.06 12.90
CA PHE A 148 -11.05 -4.18 11.43
C PHE A 148 -9.67 -4.18 10.79
N VAL A 149 -8.76 -3.33 11.26
CA VAL A 149 -7.45 -3.11 10.63
C VAL A 149 -6.42 -4.18 11.05
N TYR A 150 -6.37 -4.58 12.30
CA TYR A 150 -5.34 -5.50 12.81
C TYR A 150 -5.25 -6.83 12.04
N PRO A 151 -6.36 -7.52 11.70
CA PRO A 151 -6.27 -8.73 10.88
C PRO A 151 -5.61 -8.51 9.52
N LEU A 152 -5.85 -7.35 8.88
CA LEU A 152 -5.23 -7.00 7.60
C LEU A 152 -3.71 -6.79 7.75
N LEU A 153 -3.29 -6.18 8.87
CA LEU A 153 -1.87 -5.98 9.18
C LEU A 153 -1.18 -7.32 9.48
N ASP A 154 -1.83 -8.18 10.27
CA ASP A 154 -1.29 -9.50 10.63
C ASP A 154 -1.09 -10.38 9.38
N GLU A 155 -2.03 -10.37 8.44
CA GLU A 155 -1.94 -11.11 7.17
C GLU A 155 -0.85 -10.57 6.22
N SER A 156 -0.58 -9.28 6.28
CA SER A 156 0.41 -8.62 5.38
C SER A 156 1.79 -8.45 6.01
N GLN A 157 1.98 -8.84 7.27
CA GLN A 157 3.20 -8.59 8.03
C GLN A 157 4.47 -9.09 7.32
N GLU A 158 4.47 -10.34 6.85
CA GLU A 158 5.64 -10.93 6.17
C GLU A 158 5.99 -10.15 4.90
N PHE A 159 5.00 -9.83 4.09
CA PHE A 159 5.20 -9.06 2.85
C PHE A 159 5.77 -7.66 3.12
N ILE A 160 5.26 -6.98 4.15
CA ILE A 160 5.72 -5.64 4.55
C ILE A 160 7.17 -5.69 5.06
N LEU A 161 7.51 -6.69 5.86
CA LEU A 161 8.88 -6.87 6.34
C LEU A 161 9.85 -7.19 5.21
N ASP A 162 9.46 -8.02 4.26
CA ASP A 162 10.27 -8.33 3.07
C ASP A 162 10.53 -7.09 2.23
N GLU A 163 9.54 -6.22 2.06
CA GLU A 163 9.68 -4.96 1.31
C GLU A 163 10.64 -3.98 2.01
N ILE A 164 10.54 -3.85 3.34
CA ILE A 164 11.40 -2.97 4.13
C ILE A 164 12.85 -3.51 4.18
N HIS A 165 13.00 -4.83 4.20
CA HIS A 165 14.30 -5.49 4.18
C HIS A 165 14.88 -5.67 2.77
N ASP A 166 14.26 -5.06 1.74
CA ASP A 166 14.77 -5.12 0.36
C ASP A 166 16.24 -4.67 0.28
N PRO A 167 17.17 -5.56 -0.11
CA PRO A 167 18.60 -5.25 -0.09
C PRO A 167 18.98 -4.05 -0.94
N LYS A 168 18.27 -3.83 -2.06
CA LYS A 168 18.56 -2.71 -2.96
C LYS A 168 18.19 -1.38 -2.33
N SER A 169 17.04 -1.32 -1.67
CA SER A 169 16.56 -0.13 -0.95
C SER A 169 17.50 0.22 0.20
N ARG A 170 17.91 -0.77 1.00
CA ARG A 170 18.86 -0.57 2.11
C ARG A 170 20.23 -0.12 1.63
N LEU A 171 20.75 -0.71 0.55
CA LEU A 171 22.03 -0.29 -0.01
C LEU A 171 21.96 1.14 -0.56
N GLN A 172 20.82 1.53 -1.12
CA GLN A 172 20.59 2.90 -1.59
C GLN A 172 20.54 3.90 -0.44
N GLU A 173 19.82 3.59 0.64
CA GLU A 173 19.76 4.43 1.86
C GLU A 173 21.15 4.62 2.44
N TRP A 174 21.93 3.53 2.59
CA TRP A 174 23.29 3.61 3.08
C TRP A 174 24.16 4.47 2.16
N ALA A 175 24.15 4.24 0.84
CA ALA A 175 24.96 5.02 -0.09
C ALA A 175 24.60 6.51 -0.08
N GLN A 176 23.33 6.85 0.13
CA GLN A 176 22.87 8.23 0.27
C GLN A 176 23.32 8.86 1.60
N SER A 177 23.26 8.12 2.71
CA SER A 177 23.75 8.60 4.03
C SER A 177 25.24 8.89 4.00
N GLU A 178 26.02 8.08 3.30
CA GLU A 178 27.46 8.27 3.08
C GLU A 178 27.78 9.28 1.95
N LYS A 179 26.74 9.89 1.32
CA LYS A 179 26.88 10.85 0.20
C LYS A 179 27.58 10.28 -1.02
N LEU A 180 27.47 8.96 -1.24
CA LEU A 180 28.09 8.24 -2.35
C LEU A 180 27.19 8.18 -3.61
N GLY A 181 25.98 8.75 -3.53
CA GLY A 181 25.03 8.75 -4.65
C GLY A 181 24.19 7.46 -4.73
N THR A 182 23.63 7.21 -5.92
CA THR A 182 22.72 6.06 -6.11
C THR A 182 23.48 4.84 -6.63
N PRO A 183 23.31 3.64 -6.05
CA PRO A 183 23.87 2.40 -6.57
C PRO A 183 23.39 2.09 -7.98
N GLN A 184 24.32 1.65 -8.85
CA GLN A 184 24.04 1.26 -10.24
C GLN A 184 24.18 -0.26 -10.37
N TYR A 185 23.16 -0.89 -10.97
CA TYR A 185 23.13 -2.33 -11.19
C TYR A 185 23.43 -2.63 -12.67
N VAL A 186 24.55 -3.30 -12.94
CA VAL A 186 25.05 -3.59 -14.28
C VAL A 186 25.02 -5.09 -14.52
N THR A 187 24.27 -5.54 -15.52
CA THR A 187 24.35 -6.95 -15.96
C THR A 187 25.68 -7.16 -16.67
N ILE A 188 26.55 -8.00 -16.11
CA ILE A 188 27.89 -8.28 -16.63
C ILE A 188 27.97 -9.61 -17.39
N GLY A 189 26.96 -10.48 -17.23
CA GLY A 189 26.92 -11.75 -17.91
C GLY A 189 25.55 -12.42 -17.88
N SER A 190 25.38 -13.40 -18.73
CA SER A 190 24.29 -14.36 -18.65
C SER A 190 24.75 -15.70 -19.19
N SER A 191 24.38 -16.82 -18.55
CA SER A 191 24.76 -18.18 -18.90
C SER A 191 23.56 -19.12 -18.80
N GLY A 192 23.69 -20.33 -19.34
CA GLY A 192 22.65 -21.36 -19.35
C GLY A 192 21.71 -21.31 -20.55
N PRO A 193 20.92 -22.38 -20.76
CA PRO A 193 19.91 -22.46 -21.82
C PRO A 193 18.75 -21.51 -21.53
N ASP A 194 17.97 -21.14 -22.57
CA ASP A 194 16.90 -20.14 -22.46
C ASP A 194 15.85 -20.44 -21.37
N HIS A 195 15.58 -21.70 -21.10
CA HIS A 195 14.64 -22.14 -20.05
C HIS A 195 15.24 -22.19 -18.63
N ALA A 196 16.57 -22.02 -18.49
CA ALA A 196 17.29 -22.00 -17.22
C ALA A 196 18.42 -20.96 -17.25
N LYS A 197 18.11 -19.78 -17.79
CA LYS A 197 19.08 -18.68 -17.92
C LYS A 197 19.41 -18.12 -16.54
N VAL A 198 20.71 -17.95 -16.29
CA VAL A 198 21.24 -17.31 -15.08
C VAL A 198 21.89 -15.99 -15.48
N PHE A 199 21.47 -14.91 -14.84
CA PHE A 199 22.02 -13.58 -15.02
C PHE A 199 23.06 -13.29 -13.93
N GLU A 200 24.12 -12.58 -14.31
CA GLU A 200 25.12 -12.07 -13.37
C GLU A 200 25.03 -10.53 -13.37
N VAL A 201 24.91 -9.95 -12.16
CA VAL A 201 24.78 -8.50 -11.94
C VAL A 201 25.83 -8.03 -10.93
N GLU A 202 26.51 -6.93 -11.25
CA GLU A 202 27.31 -6.16 -10.29
C GLU A 202 26.52 -4.94 -9.81
N VAL A 203 26.65 -4.63 -8.51
CA VAL A 203 26.27 -3.30 -7.98
C VAL A 203 27.51 -2.44 -7.86
N ARG A 204 27.42 -1.24 -8.42
CA ARG A 204 28.49 -0.24 -8.44
C ARG A 204 28.05 1.05 -7.78
N ILE A 205 28.92 1.63 -6.97
CA ILE A 205 28.73 2.95 -6.36
C ILE A 205 29.96 3.77 -6.67
N GLN A 206 29.80 4.95 -7.28
CA GLN A 206 30.89 5.78 -7.79
C GLN A 206 31.88 5.01 -8.69
N GLY A 207 31.39 4.05 -9.48
CA GLY A 207 32.21 3.23 -10.39
C GLY A 207 32.96 2.08 -9.73
N LEU A 208 32.94 1.95 -8.40
CA LEU A 208 33.53 0.84 -7.66
C LEU A 208 32.51 -0.27 -7.47
N THR A 209 32.90 -1.52 -7.64
CA THR A 209 32.04 -2.70 -7.41
C THR A 209 31.99 -3.01 -5.92
N TYR A 210 30.75 -3.04 -5.36
CA TYR A 210 30.49 -3.36 -3.96
C TYR A 210 29.97 -4.78 -3.75
N GLY A 211 29.30 -5.37 -4.77
CA GLY A 211 28.82 -6.73 -4.68
C GLY A 211 28.47 -7.32 -6.03
N ARG A 212 28.34 -8.66 -6.09
CA ARG A 212 27.91 -9.43 -7.27
C ARG A 212 26.81 -10.40 -6.87
N GLY A 213 25.88 -10.64 -7.79
CA GLY A 213 24.81 -11.60 -7.59
C GLY A 213 24.47 -12.36 -8.86
N HIS A 214 24.05 -13.60 -8.68
CA HIS A 214 23.57 -14.48 -9.75
C HIS A 214 22.10 -14.82 -9.49
N GLY A 215 21.27 -14.85 -10.54
CA GLY A 215 19.86 -15.19 -10.37
C GLY A 215 19.16 -15.56 -11.67
N SER A 216 18.00 -16.18 -11.54
CA SER A 216 17.15 -16.61 -12.67
C SER A 216 16.55 -15.44 -13.45
N SER A 217 16.60 -14.23 -12.90
CA SER A 217 16.26 -12.98 -13.57
C SER A 217 17.27 -11.88 -13.20
N LYS A 218 17.32 -10.81 -14.02
CA LYS A 218 18.13 -9.64 -13.70
C LYS A 218 17.75 -9.00 -12.36
N GLN A 219 16.47 -9.06 -12.00
CA GLN A 219 15.96 -8.52 -10.75
C GLN A 219 16.47 -9.34 -9.55
N VAL A 220 16.36 -10.65 -9.60
CA VAL A 220 16.87 -11.56 -8.54
C VAL A 220 18.39 -11.41 -8.41
N ALA A 221 19.14 -11.38 -9.53
CA ALA A 221 20.56 -11.18 -9.50
C ALA A 221 20.96 -9.83 -8.88
N ALA A 222 20.20 -8.77 -9.14
CA ALA A 222 20.44 -7.44 -8.57
C ALA A 222 20.15 -7.40 -7.05
N GLN A 223 19.12 -8.09 -6.57
CA GLN A 223 18.86 -8.25 -5.14
C GLN A 223 20.01 -8.94 -4.41
N ILE A 224 20.50 -10.05 -4.98
CA ILE A 224 21.63 -10.80 -4.42
C ILE A 224 22.91 -9.95 -4.46
N ALA A 225 23.14 -9.18 -5.53
CA ALA A 225 24.28 -8.27 -5.60
C ALA A 225 24.24 -7.19 -4.51
N ALA A 226 23.06 -6.64 -4.22
CA ALA A 226 22.88 -5.66 -3.15
C ALA A 226 23.09 -6.30 -1.77
N GLN A 227 22.57 -7.51 -1.54
CA GLN A 227 22.77 -8.25 -0.31
C GLN A 227 24.27 -8.51 -0.06
N THR A 228 25.00 -9.01 -1.06
CA THR A 228 26.46 -9.25 -0.99
C THR A 228 27.21 -7.94 -0.67
N ALA A 229 26.77 -6.82 -1.24
CA ALA A 229 27.36 -5.51 -0.92
C ALA A 229 27.14 -5.13 0.55
N LEU A 230 25.92 -5.25 1.08
CA LEU A 230 25.60 -4.98 2.47
C LEU A 230 26.41 -5.85 3.43
N GLU A 231 26.51 -7.15 3.15
CA GLU A 231 27.34 -8.10 3.93
C GLU A 231 28.82 -7.68 3.94
N SER A 232 29.37 -7.29 2.77
CA SER A 232 30.77 -6.83 2.68
C SER A 232 31.05 -5.54 3.43
N LEU A 233 30.01 -4.70 3.60
CA LEU A 233 30.04 -3.45 4.37
C LEU A 233 29.82 -3.67 5.87
N GLY A 234 29.55 -4.91 6.32
CA GLY A 234 29.22 -5.22 7.70
C GLY A 234 27.84 -4.73 8.14
N ILE A 235 26.96 -4.43 7.19
CA ILE A 235 25.58 -3.99 7.42
C ILE A 235 24.70 -5.24 7.52
N SER A 236 24.65 -5.83 8.72
CA SER A 236 23.90 -7.06 8.99
C SER A 236 22.39 -6.82 9.00
N TYR A 237 21.64 -7.86 8.58
CA TYR A 237 20.26 -8.09 8.99
C TYR A 237 20.29 -8.48 10.48
N LYS A 238 19.92 -7.59 11.38
CA LYS A 238 19.53 -7.92 12.73
C LYS A 238 18.13 -7.39 12.96
#